data_ef563addecc6ce279e854606af5d4668
#
_entry.id   ef563addecc6ce279e854606af5d4668
#
_cell.length_a   1.000
_cell.length_b   1.000
_cell.length_c   1.000
_cell.angle_alpha   90.00
_cell.angle_beta   90.00
_cell.angle_gamma   90.00
#
_symmetry.space_group_name_H-M   'P 1'
#
loop_
_entity.id
_entity.type
_entity.pdbx_description
1 polymer ?
#
loop_
_entity_poly.entity_id
_entity_poly.type
_entity_poly.pdbx_seq_one_letter_code
_entity_poly.pdbx_strand_id
1 'polypeptide(L)'
;GLAQDLLPLVDTTLQRNRRDDGLFHSYNLVVFSARGRTEVSHLYLMLEGQVAMLSSGTLSLAESVRLLDALFASALFDPRRRSFTLYPDRPLPGFLERNRLDDEALALPIAQTLLAAGRTDLLQRQSDGTVRFAPALSNRGDLEAAGRELGDALTPLAAAYDRLMRHREFTGRSGTMFAYEGLGCIYWHMVAKLLLAVQERVFEASDVSAPELPALVSHYRRVRDGLGYRKSAAEYGAFPADPYSHTAGEGGAQQPGMT
;
A
#
# COMPACT_ATOMS: atom_id res chain seq x y z
N GLY A 1 25.88 5.58 27.33
CA GLY A 1 24.55 5.37 27.95
C GLY A 1 23.62 4.65 27.00
N LEU A 2 22.46 4.18 27.45
CA LEU A 2 21.53 3.31 26.69
C LEU A 2 21.26 3.78 25.27
N ALA A 3 21.09 5.07 25.03
CA ALA A 3 20.88 5.61 23.69
C ALA A 3 22.09 5.35 22.75
N GLN A 4 23.30 5.50 23.25
CA GLN A 4 24.52 5.25 22.47
C GLN A 4 24.71 3.76 22.16
N ASP A 5 24.29 2.89 23.09
CA ASP A 5 24.38 1.43 22.91
C ASP A 5 23.35 0.91 21.90
N LEU A 6 22.22 1.62 21.73
CA LEU A 6 21.15 1.26 20.78
C LEU A 6 21.40 1.75 19.35
N LEU A 7 22.14 2.83 19.15
CA LEU A 7 22.40 3.39 17.82
C LEU A 7 22.93 2.37 16.82
N PRO A 8 23.98 1.56 17.14
CA PRO A 8 24.51 0.57 16.18
C PRO A 8 23.46 -0.50 15.80
N LEU A 9 22.55 -0.83 16.73
CA LEU A 9 21.48 -1.78 16.47
C LEU A 9 20.44 -1.18 15.51
N VAL A 10 20.09 0.09 15.71
CA VAL A 10 19.19 0.82 14.81
C VAL A 10 19.81 0.91 13.41
N ASP A 11 21.05 1.33 13.29
CA ASP A 11 21.77 1.43 12.00
C ASP A 11 21.82 0.07 11.28
N THR A 12 22.14 -0.99 12.01
CA THR A 12 22.14 -2.35 11.47
C THR A 12 20.75 -2.75 10.97
N THR A 13 19.71 -2.39 11.70
CA THR A 13 18.32 -2.70 11.33
C THR A 13 17.91 -1.92 10.09
N LEU A 14 18.24 -0.64 10.00
CA LEU A 14 17.99 0.19 8.83
C LEU A 14 18.69 -0.36 7.58
N GLN A 15 19.97 -0.74 7.70
CA GLN A 15 20.71 -1.32 6.57
C GLN A 15 20.13 -2.67 6.10
N ARG A 16 19.60 -3.49 7.00
CA ARG A 16 18.91 -4.74 6.65
C ARG A 16 17.60 -4.55 5.88
N ASN A 17 17.05 -3.35 5.91
CA ASN A 17 15.87 -2.99 5.12
C ASN A 17 16.23 -2.52 3.71
N ARG A 18 17.50 -2.49 3.33
CA ARG A 18 17.94 -2.16 1.97
C ARG A 18 17.51 -3.28 1.01
N ARG A 19 16.95 -2.88 -0.11
CA ARG A 19 16.51 -3.76 -1.21
C ARG A 19 17.60 -3.82 -2.29
N ASP A 20 17.50 -4.83 -3.15
CA ASP A 20 18.44 -5.00 -4.28
C ASP A 20 18.33 -3.88 -5.34
N ASP A 21 17.18 -3.20 -5.40
CA ASP A 21 16.94 -2.06 -6.28
C ASP A 21 17.51 -0.72 -5.74
N GLY A 22 18.20 -0.76 -4.61
CA GLY A 22 18.79 0.42 -3.97
C GLY A 22 17.81 1.24 -3.11
N LEU A 23 16.55 0.84 -3.04
CA LEU A 23 15.52 1.42 -2.19
C LEU A 23 15.43 0.67 -0.84
N PHE A 24 14.48 1.07 0.00
CA PHE A 24 14.31 0.49 1.33
C PHE A 24 12.88 -0.02 1.54
N HIS A 25 12.74 -1.08 2.32
CA HIS A 25 11.45 -1.50 2.87
C HIS A 25 10.96 -0.48 3.90
N SER A 26 9.66 -0.20 3.91
CA SER A 26 9.05 0.77 4.83
C SER A 26 8.58 0.12 6.12
N TYR A 27 7.92 -1.02 6.01
CA TYR A 27 7.29 -1.72 7.12
C TYR A 27 7.64 -3.19 7.10
N ASN A 28 8.02 -3.67 8.29
CA ASN A 28 8.26 -5.08 8.54
C ASN A 28 7.10 -5.65 9.36
N LEU A 29 6.61 -6.80 8.93
CA LEU A 29 5.59 -7.55 9.63
C LEU A 29 6.24 -8.74 10.32
N VAL A 30 5.99 -8.87 11.61
CA VAL A 30 6.42 -10.03 12.37
C VAL A 30 5.33 -11.09 12.30
N VAL A 31 5.66 -12.23 11.74
CA VAL A 31 4.75 -13.38 11.61
C VAL A 31 5.18 -14.45 12.59
N PHE A 32 4.30 -14.76 13.54
CA PHE A 32 4.50 -15.87 14.49
C PHE A 32 3.86 -17.13 13.91
N SER A 33 4.68 -18.09 13.54
CA SER A 33 4.17 -19.40 13.09
C SER A 33 3.78 -20.28 14.27
N ALA A 34 2.81 -21.19 14.03
CA ALA A 34 2.36 -22.16 15.03
C ALA A 34 3.47 -23.10 15.57
N ARG A 35 4.64 -23.12 14.93
CA ARG A 35 5.82 -23.91 15.33
C ARG A 35 6.85 -23.11 16.13
N GLY A 36 6.48 -21.92 16.65
CA GLY A 36 7.38 -21.08 17.43
C GLY A 36 8.49 -20.41 16.63
N ARG A 37 8.41 -20.41 15.30
CA ARG A 37 9.31 -19.61 14.46
C ARG A 37 8.74 -18.23 14.27
N THR A 38 9.62 -17.24 14.38
CA THR A 38 9.31 -15.86 14.07
C THR A 38 9.93 -15.53 12.71
N GLU A 39 9.12 -15.06 11.80
CA GLU A 39 9.54 -14.64 10.47
C GLU A 39 9.27 -13.14 10.31
N VAL A 40 10.15 -12.48 9.58
CA VAL A 40 9.93 -11.08 9.20
C VAL A 40 9.57 -11.07 7.72
N SER A 41 8.39 -10.55 7.42
CA SER A 41 7.97 -10.25 6.05
C SER A 41 7.97 -8.76 5.83
N HIS A 42 8.06 -8.35 4.57
CA HIS A 42 8.07 -6.95 4.19
C HIS A 42 6.80 -6.60 3.43
N LEU A 43 6.26 -5.42 3.71
CA LEU A 43 5.27 -4.84 2.82
C LEU A 43 5.92 -4.46 1.48
N TYR A 44 5.07 -4.22 0.49
CA TYR A 44 5.54 -3.75 -0.81
C TYR A 44 6.25 -2.39 -0.69
N LEU A 45 6.93 -2.01 -1.77
CA LEU A 45 7.64 -0.75 -1.88
C LEU A 45 6.71 0.45 -1.59
N MET A 46 7.19 1.38 -0.77
CA MET A 46 6.47 2.59 -0.41
C MET A 46 7.40 3.81 -0.42
N LEU A 47 6.83 4.97 -0.74
CA LEU A 47 7.54 6.24 -0.70
C LEU A 47 7.97 6.61 0.74
N GLU A 48 7.16 6.27 1.73
CA GLU A 48 7.44 6.56 3.16
C GLU A 48 8.81 6.06 3.61
N GLY A 49 9.19 4.84 3.23
CA GLY A 49 10.48 4.28 3.60
C GLY A 49 11.65 5.06 3.04
N GLN A 50 11.53 5.56 1.83
CA GLN A 50 12.58 6.35 1.18
C GLN A 50 12.72 7.72 1.86
N VAL A 51 11.60 8.34 2.16
CA VAL A 51 11.57 9.63 2.89
C VAL A 51 12.19 9.47 4.29
N ALA A 52 11.79 8.43 5.02
CA ALA A 52 12.31 8.14 6.35
C ALA A 52 13.84 7.92 6.32
N MET A 53 14.34 7.18 5.34
CA MET A 53 15.79 6.96 5.20
C MET A 53 16.56 8.24 4.88
N LEU A 54 16.03 9.11 4.01
CA LEU A 54 16.66 10.40 3.72
C LEU A 54 16.72 11.31 4.96
N SER A 55 15.64 11.35 5.75
CA SER A 55 15.56 12.19 6.95
C SER A 55 16.23 11.60 8.18
N SER A 56 16.59 10.30 8.17
CA SER A 56 17.19 9.64 9.35
C SER A 56 18.60 10.11 9.67
N GLY A 57 19.31 10.68 8.67
CA GLY A 57 20.73 11.05 8.80
C GLY A 57 21.70 9.86 8.77
N THR A 58 21.22 8.63 8.55
CA THR A 58 22.07 7.44 8.50
C THR A 58 22.72 7.21 7.14
N LEU A 59 22.19 7.83 6.08
CA LEU A 59 22.77 7.75 4.74
C LEU A 59 23.84 8.82 4.55
N SER A 60 24.99 8.45 3.98
CA SER A 60 25.92 9.42 3.45
C SER A 60 25.28 10.24 2.32
N LEU A 61 25.86 11.39 1.98
CA LEU A 61 25.39 12.21 0.86
C LEU A 61 25.41 11.45 -0.47
N ALA A 62 26.47 10.67 -0.71
CA ALA A 62 26.56 9.81 -1.90
C ALA A 62 25.49 8.71 -1.92
N GLU A 63 25.13 8.13 -0.78
CA GLU A 63 24.02 7.17 -0.69
C GLU A 63 22.68 7.83 -0.89
N SER A 64 22.50 9.06 -0.39
CA SER A 64 21.29 9.85 -0.62
C SER A 64 21.07 10.15 -2.10
N VAL A 65 22.13 10.48 -2.85
CA VAL A 65 22.05 10.65 -4.32
C VAL A 65 21.64 9.34 -4.98
N ARG A 66 22.30 8.22 -4.66
CA ARG A 66 21.95 6.90 -5.23
C ARG A 66 20.50 6.48 -4.93
N LEU A 67 20.04 6.74 -3.71
CA LEU A 67 18.65 6.47 -3.34
C LEU A 67 17.68 7.31 -4.18
N LEU A 68 17.96 8.60 -4.37
CA LEU A 68 17.14 9.47 -5.18
C LEU A 68 17.14 9.08 -6.66
N ASP A 69 18.30 8.69 -7.21
CA ASP A 69 18.38 8.15 -8.58
C ASP A 69 17.51 6.89 -8.73
N ALA A 70 17.64 5.94 -7.79
CA ALA A 70 16.84 4.73 -7.77
C ALA A 70 15.34 5.04 -7.62
N LEU A 71 14.97 6.00 -6.77
CA LEU A 71 13.59 6.42 -6.55
C LEU A 71 12.96 7.00 -7.83
N PHE A 72 13.67 7.87 -8.55
CA PHE A 72 13.20 8.41 -9.83
C PHE A 72 13.16 7.37 -10.96
N ALA A 73 13.91 6.28 -10.85
CA ALA A 73 13.88 5.15 -11.78
C ALA A 73 12.84 4.09 -11.40
N SER A 74 12.23 4.18 -10.22
CA SER A 74 11.33 3.18 -9.69
C SER A 74 9.89 3.33 -10.18
N ALA A 75 9.09 2.29 -9.95
CA ALA A 75 7.66 2.31 -10.21
C ALA A 75 6.85 3.26 -9.29
N LEU A 76 7.48 3.91 -8.33
CA LEU A 76 6.86 4.98 -7.52
C LEU A 76 6.75 6.29 -8.28
N PHE A 77 7.62 6.53 -9.27
CA PHE A 77 7.61 7.76 -10.05
C PHE A 77 6.61 7.69 -11.20
N ASP A 78 5.63 8.58 -11.20
CA ASP A 78 4.71 8.78 -12.34
C ASP A 78 5.28 9.89 -13.26
N PRO A 79 5.80 9.54 -14.43
CA PRO A 79 6.37 10.50 -15.35
C PRO A 79 5.35 11.47 -15.96
N ARG A 80 4.07 11.07 -16.07
CA ARG A 80 3.00 11.94 -16.58
C ARG A 80 2.68 13.04 -15.58
N ARG A 81 2.64 12.69 -14.29
CA ARG A 81 2.41 13.62 -13.20
C ARG A 81 3.69 14.24 -12.67
N ARG A 82 4.86 13.77 -13.11
CA ARG A 82 6.19 14.20 -12.65
C ARG A 82 6.32 14.20 -11.13
N SER A 83 5.69 13.22 -10.47
CA SER A 83 5.60 13.10 -9.02
C SER A 83 5.57 11.63 -8.60
N PHE A 84 5.38 11.39 -7.32
CA PHE A 84 5.44 10.04 -6.77
C PHE A 84 4.11 9.59 -6.20
N THR A 85 3.73 8.35 -6.48
CA THR A 85 2.68 7.64 -5.76
C THR A 85 3.18 7.15 -4.41
N LEU A 86 2.28 6.84 -3.49
CA LEU A 86 2.66 6.28 -2.19
C LEU A 86 3.29 4.90 -2.34
N TYR A 87 2.71 4.07 -3.20
CA TYR A 87 3.24 2.77 -3.63
C TYR A 87 2.97 2.58 -5.13
N PRO A 88 3.68 1.64 -5.77
CA PRO A 88 3.54 1.41 -7.20
C PRO A 88 2.09 1.14 -7.59
N ASP A 89 1.68 1.70 -8.71
CA ASP A 89 0.40 1.35 -9.31
C ASP A 89 0.39 -0.14 -9.68
N ARG A 90 -0.71 -0.80 -9.39
CA ARG A 90 -0.86 -2.24 -9.62
C ARG A 90 -2.17 -2.52 -10.31
N PRO A 91 -2.17 -3.34 -11.38
CA PRO A 91 -3.41 -3.81 -11.95
C PRO A 91 -4.14 -4.67 -10.90
N LEU A 92 -5.33 -4.26 -10.56
CA LEU A 92 -6.20 -5.01 -9.67
C LEU A 92 -7.21 -5.78 -10.51
N PRO A 93 -7.42 -7.08 -10.23
CA PRO A 93 -8.49 -7.80 -10.87
C PRO A 93 -9.83 -7.14 -10.54
N GLY A 94 -10.70 -7.01 -11.54
CA GLY A 94 -12.03 -6.46 -11.38
C GLY A 94 -12.88 -7.29 -10.44
N PHE A 95 -13.99 -6.70 -9.96
CA PHE A 95 -14.92 -7.38 -9.05
C PHE A 95 -15.40 -8.73 -9.63
N LEU A 96 -15.75 -8.76 -10.91
CA LEU A 96 -16.25 -9.98 -11.56
C LEU A 96 -15.18 -11.06 -11.73
N GLU A 97 -13.92 -10.70 -11.77
CA GLU A 97 -12.81 -11.65 -11.80
C GLU A 97 -12.55 -12.24 -10.40
N ARG A 98 -12.64 -11.41 -9.37
CA ARG A 98 -12.45 -11.83 -7.97
C ARG A 98 -13.64 -12.58 -7.44
N ASN A 99 -14.85 -12.08 -7.69
CA ASN A 99 -16.07 -12.69 -7.23
C ASN A 99 -16.42 -13.92 -8.09
N ARG A 100 -15.50 -14.87 -8.13
CA ARG A 100 -15.67 -16.16 -8.79
C ARG A 100 -15.16 -17.26 -7.85
N LEU A 101 -16.04 -18.19 -7.50
CA LEU A 101 -15.64 -19.33 -6.71
C LEU A 101 -14.68 -20.20 -7.55
N ASP A 102 -13.53 -20.50 -6.97
CA ASP A 102 -12.59 -21.48 -7.50
C ASP A 102 -13.01 -22.91 -7.16
N ASP A 103 -12.30 -23.87 -7.71
CA ASP A 103 -12.62 -25.30 -7.51
C ASP A 103 -12.60 -25.71 -6.04
N GLU A 104 -11.70 -25.10 -5.23
CA GLU A 104 -11.61 -25.33 -3.80
C GLU A 104 -12.87 -24.85 -3.07
N ALA A 105 -13.31 -23.63 -3.35
CA ALA A 105 -14.52 -23.07 -2.76
C ALA A 105 -15.78 -23.80 -3.25
N LEU A 106 -15.82 -24.22 -4.52
CA LEU A 106 -16.92 -25.02 -5.06
C LEU A 106 -17.00 -26.42 -4.46
N ALA A 107 -15.88 -27.02 -4.06
CA ALA A 107 -15.85 -28.34 -3.42
C ALA A 107 -16.33 -28.31 -1.96
N LEU A 108 -16.52 -27.14 -1.35
CA LEU A 108 -17.04 -27.04 0.02
C LEU A 108 -18.45 -27.63 0.12
N PRO A 109 -18.72 -28.52 1.07
CA PRO A 109 -20.07 -29.08 1.26
C PRO A 109 -21.17 -28.04 1.41
N ILE A 110 -20.86 -26.94 2.12
CA ILE A 110 -21.77 -25.82 2.28
C ILE A 110 -22.09 -25.13 0.95
N ALA A 111 -21.11 -24.94 0.07
CA ALA A 111 -21.32 -24.32 -1.23
C ALA A 111 -22.25 -25.19 -2.10
N GLN A 112 -22.05 -26.51 -2.10
CA GLN A 112 -22.92 -27.47 -2.81
C GLN A 112 -24.33 -27.45 -2.26
N THR A 113 -24.49 -27.45 -0.93
CA THR A 113 -25.80 -27.37 -0.27
C THR A 113 -26.56 -26.11 -0.64
N LEU A 114 -25.89 -24.96 -0.61
CA LEU A 114 -26.48 -23.65 -0.95
C LEU A 114 -26.90 -23.58 -2.42
N LEU A 115 -26.09 -24.12 -3.32
CA LEU A 115 -26.41 -24.17 -4.75
C LEU A 115 -27.59 -25.10 -5.01
N ALA A 116 -27.65 -26.25 -4.36
CA ALA A 116 -28.76 -27.18 -4.47
C ALA A 116 -30.07 -26.61 -3.88
N ALA A 117 -29.97 -25.85 -2.81
CA ALA A 117 -31.11 -25.19 -2.16
C ALA A 117 -31.56 -23.89 -2.88
N GLY A 118 -30.83 -23.45 -3.90
CA GLY A 118 -31.16 -22.21 -4.62
C GLY A 118 -31.00 -20.95 -3.79
N ARG A 119 -30.07 -20.93 -2.83
CA ARG A 119 -29.77 -19.76 -1.98
C ARG A 119 -29.02 -18.67 -2.77
N THR A 120 -29.77 -18.01 -3.68
CA THR A 120 -29.24 -16.96 -4.57
C THR A 120 -28.87 -15.68 -3.85
N ASP A 121 -29.29 -15.52 -2.62
CA ASP A 121 -28.87 -14.47 -1.69
C ASP A 121 -27.43 -14.63 -1.19
N LEU A 122 -26.86 -15.85 -1.29
CA LEU A 122 -25.50 -16.17 -0.91
C LEU A 122 -24.63 -16.50 -2.13
N LEU A 123 -25.06 -17.45 -2.97
CA LEU A 123 -24.33 -17.92 -4.15
C LEU A 123 -25.23 -17.91 -5.39
N GLN A 124 -24.71 -17.43 -6.51
CA GLN A 124 -25.41 -17.37 -7.77
C GLN A 124 -24.61 -18.08 -8.86
N ARG A 125 -25.27 -19.02 -9.56
CA ARG A 125 -24.73 -19.60 -10.79
C ARG A 125 -25.12 -18.73 -11.97
N GLN A 126 -24.09 -18.34 -12.73
CA GLN A 126 -24.25 -17.53 -13.93
C GLN A 126 -24.57 -18.43 -15.16
N SER A 127 -25.00 -17.80 -16.24
CA SER A 127 -25.32 -18.50 -17.51
C SER A 127 -24.12 -19.19 -18.16
N ASP A 128 -22.91 -18.72 -17.89
CA ASP A 128 -21.64 -19.31 -18.32
C ASP A 128 -21.15 -20.46 -17.42
N GLY A 129 -21.97 -20.84 -16.42
CA GLY A 129 -21.65 -21.89 -15.45
C GLY A 129 -20.80 -21.42 -14.25
N THR A 130 -20.25 -20.22 -14.28
CA THR A 130 -19.49 -19.69 -13.13
C THR A 130 -20.38 -19.51 -11.93
N VAL A 131 -19.83 -19.70 -10.74
CA VAL A 131 -20.52 -19.43 -9.47
C VAL A 131 -19.88 -18.22 -8.82
N ARG A 132 -20.70 -17.32 -8.30
CA ARG A 132 -20.30 -16.08 -7.67
C ARG A 132 -21.03 -15.90 -6.33
N PHE A 133 -20.39 -15.16 -5.44
CA PHE A 133 -21.12 -14.61 -4.29
C PHE A 133 -22.16 -13.59 -4.78
N ALA A 134 -23.29 -13.53 -4.06
CA ALA A 134 -24.35 -12.61 -4.41
C ALA A 134 -23.87 -11.14 -4.43
N PRO A 135 -24.34 -10.31 -5.37
CA PRO A 135 -23.88 -8.93 -5.51
C PRO A 135 -24.13 -8.04 -4.27
N ALA A 136 -25.11 -8.41 -3.47
CA ALA A 136 -25.44 -7.68 -2.24
C ALA A 136 -24.43 -7.90 -1.10
N LEU A 137 -23.52 -8.88 -1.23
CA LEU A 137 -22.53 -9.19 -0.20
C LEU A 137 -21.29 -8.32 -0.42
N SER A 138 -21.25 -7.18 0.24
CA SER A 138 -20.15 -6.21 0.12
C SER A 138 -18.93 -6.57 0.97
N ASN A 139 -19.14 -7.36 2.03
CA ASN A 139 -18.11 -7.76 2.98
C ASN A 139 -18.48 -9.08 3.67
N ARG A 140 -17.56 -9.60 4.47
CA ARG A 140 -17.78 -10.84 5.24
C ARG A 140 -18.96 -10.75 6.19
N GLY A 141 -19.18 -9.59 6.82
CA GLY A 141 -20.28 -9.39 7.74
C GLY A 141 -21.65 -9.52 7.06
N ASP A 142 -21.78 -9.07 5.81
CA ASP A 142 -23.00 -9.24 5.02
C ASP A 142 -23.25 -10.74 4.71
N LEU A 143 -22.18 -11.49 4.40
CA LEU A 143 -22.26 -12.94 4.19
C LEU A 143 -22.72 -13.66 5.46
N GLU A 144 -22.14 -13.32 6.61
CA GLU A 144 -22.50 -13.90 7.91
C GLU A 144 -23.92 -13.51 8.33
N ALA A 145 -24.36 -12.30 8.04
CA ALA A 145 -25.71 -11.85 8.30
C ALA A 145 -26.74 -12.58 7.43
N ALA A 146 -26.46 -12.74 6.13
CA ALA A 146 -27.34 -13.43 5.19
C ALA A 146 -27.40 -14.95 5.43
N GLY A 147 -26.34 -15.52 5.94
CA GLY A 147 -26.23 -16.98 6.26
C GLY A 147 -26.34 -17.29 7.75
N ARG A 148 -26.88 -16.39 8.57
CA ARG A 148 -26.87 -16.52 10.04
C ARG A 148 -27.44 -17.84 10.55
N GLU A 149 -28.47 -18.38 9.91
CA GLU A 149 -29.11 -19.63 10.28
C GLU A 149 -28.23 -20.87 10.06
N LEU A 150 -27.15 -20.72 9.29
CA LEU A 150 -26.21 -21.80 8.99
C LEU A 150 -25.16 -22.01 10.10
N GLY A 151 -25.01 -21.00 10.99
CA GLY A 151 -24.08 -21.06 12.10
C GLY A 151 -22.65 -21.42 11.66
N ASP A 152 -22.03 -22.33 12.39
CA ASP A 152 -20.62 -22.76 12.14
C ASP A 152 -20.40 -23.39 10.76
N ALA A 153 -21.45 -23.92 10.13
CA ALA A 153 -21.34 -24.49 8.79
C ALA A 153 -20.97 -23.43 7.72
N LEU A 154 -21.22 -22.14 7.99
CA LEU A 154 -20.84 -21.06 7.10
C LEU A 154 -19.34 -20.70 7.15
N THR A 155 -18.64 -21.06 8.22
CA THR A 155 -17.25 -20.68 8.46
C THR A 155 -16.30 -20.99 7.28
N PRO A 156 -16.33 -22.19 6.66
CA PRO A 156 -15.48 -22.47 5.51
C PRO A 156 -15.78 -21.58 4.29
N LEU A 157 -17.04 -21.25 4.06
CA LEU A 157 -17.44 -20.36 2.95
C LEU A 157 -17.04 -18.91 3.24
N ALA A 158 -17.12 -18.44 4.48
CA ALA A 158 -16.65 -17.13 4.89
C ALA A 158 -15.12 -17.01 4.74
N ALA A 159 -14.38 -18.06 5.05
CA ALA A 159 -12.94 -18.10 4.79
C ALA A 159 -12.61 -18.06 3.28
N ALA A 160 -13.37 -18.78 2.47
CA ALA A 160 -13.24 -18.72 1.01
C ALA A 160 -13.58 -17.31 0.46
N TYR A 161 -14.59 -16.66 1.02
CA TYR A 161 -14.94 -15.27 0.67
C TYR A 161 -13.76 -14.33 0.94
N ASP A 162 -13.17 -14.36 2.13
CA ASP A 162 -12.01 -13.54 2.48
C ASP A 162 -10.82 -13.81 1.55
N ARG A 163 -10.56 -15.08 1.24
CA ARG A 163 -9.46 -15.51 0.36
C ARG A 163 -9.65 -15.03 -1.09
N LEU A 164 -10.84 -15.11 -1.61
CA LEU A 164 -11.15 -14.71 -3.00
C LEU A 164 -11.27 -13.20 -3.14
N MET A 165 -11.98 -12.55 -2.24
CA MET A 165 -12.20 -11.11 -2.30
C MET A 165 -10.98 -10.30 -1.87
N ARG A 166 -10.14 -10.83 -0.98
CA ARG A 166 -8.85 -10.27 -0.57
C ARG A 166 -8.94 -8.82 -0.09
N HIS A 167 -10.00 -8.48 0.63
CA HIS A 167 -10.26 -7.10 1.06
C HIS A 167 -9.11 -6.51 1.87
N ARG A 168 -8.44 -7.33 2.70
CA ARG A 168 -7.36 -6.88 3.56
C ARG A 168 -6.04 -6.60 2.84
N GLU A 169 -5.83 -7.14 1.66
CA GLU A 169 -4.56 -6.98 0.95
C GLU A 169 -4.37 -5.59 0.34
N PHE A 170 -5.45 -4.86 0.17
CA PHE A 170 -5.47 -3.58 -0.50
C PHE A 170 -6.07 -2.46 0.36
N THR A 171 -6.28 -2.75 1.63
CA THR A 171 -6.60 -1.71 2.59
C THR A 171 -5.29 -1.06 3.02
N GLY A 172 -5.30 0.24 3.20
CA GLY A 172 -4.21 0.94 3.82
C GLY A 172 -4.15 0.66 5.33
N ARG A 173 -3.46 1.49 6.05
CA ARG A 173 -3.25 1.34 7.51
C ARG A 173 -4.55 1.32 8.32
N SER A 174 -5.60 1.99 7.83
CA SER A 174 -6.91 1.98 8.47
C SER A 174 -7.62 0.62 8.35
N GLY A 175 -7.28 -0.20 7.37
CA GLY A 175 -7.93 -1.47 7.08
C GLY A 175 -9.36 -1.35 6.54
N THR A 176 -9.83 -0.14 6.22
CA THR A 176 -11.24 0.13 5.92
C THR A 176 -11.52 0.46 4.46
N MET A 177 -10.53 0.90 3.70
CA MET A 177 -10.72 1.25 2.29
C MET A 177 -9.98 0.28 1.39
N PHE A 178 -10.74 -0.57 0.74
CA PHE A 178 -10.22 -1.51 -0.23
C PHE A 178 -9.63 -0.78 -1.45
N ALA A 179 -8.38 -1.08 -1.75
CA ALA A 179 -7.65 -0.63 -2.93
C ALA A 179 -7.44 0.90 -3.04
N TYR A 180 -7.77 1.67 -2.02
CA TYR A 180 -7.93 3.10 -2.19
C TYR A 180 -6.84 3.97 -1.58
N GLU A 181 -6.22 3.53 -0.50
CA GLU A 181 -5.22 4.33 0.22
C GLU A 181 -3.95 4.53 -0.61
N GLY A 182 -3.99 5.50 -1.52
CA GLY A 182 -2.86 5.95 -2.32
C GLY A 182 -2.58 5.13 -3.59
N LEU A 183 -3.39 4.13 -3.92
CA LEU A 183 -3.21 3.35 -5.13
C LEU A 183 -3.55 4.20 -6.37
N GLY A 184 -2.58 4.36 -7.26
CA GLY A 184 -2.72 5.20 -8.46
C GLY A 184 -2.82 6.70 -8.20
N CYS A 185 -2.70 7.14 -6.95
CA CYS A 185 -2.81 8.55 -6.56
C CYS A 185 -1.48 9.11 -6.08
N ILE A 186 -1.26 10.40 -6.37
CA ILE A 186 -0.16 11.15 -5.76
C ILE A 186 -0.53 11.44 -4.31
N TYR A 187 0.29 10.99 -3.38
CA TYR A 187 0.12 11.32 -1.97
C TYR A 187 0.91 12.59 -1.62
N TRP A 188 0.28 13.72 -1.84
CA TRP A 188 0.91 15.04 -1.75
C TRP A 188 1.62 15.31 -0.43
N HIS A 189 1.06 14.85 0.66
CA HIS A 189 1.68 14.98 1.97
C HIS A 189 3.05 14.28 2.03
N MET A 190 3.17 13.07 1.48
CA MET A 190 4.44 12.34 1.45
C MET A 190 5.42 12.94 0.44
N VAL A 191 4.94 13.47 -0.68
CA VAL A 191 5.78 14.18 -1.64
C VAL A 191 6.34 15.47 -1.04
N ALA A 192 5.54 16.19 -0.24
CA ALA A 192 6.03 17.36 0.51
C ALA A 192 7.09 16.98 1.54
N LYS A 193 6.92 15.85 2.25
CA LYS A 193 7.95 15.31 3.16
C LYS A 193 9.21 14.89 2.41
N LEU A 194 9.07 14.30 1.21
CA LEU A 194 10.22 14.01 0.35
C LEU A 194 11.00 15.28 -0.01
N LEU A 195 10.28 16.35 -0.39
CA LEU A 195 10.92 17.62 -0.68
C LEU A 195 11.73 18.15 0.51
N LEU A 196 11.15 18.10 1.71
CA LEU A 196 11.82 18.51 2.95
C LEU A 196 13.08 17.65 3.19
N ALA A 197 12.95 16.31 3.11
CA ALA A 197 14.07 15.40 3.32
C ALA A 197 15.23 15.67 2.34
N VAL A 198 14.92 15.90 1.07
CA VAL A 198 15.94 16.28 0.07
C VAL A 198 16.56 17.63 0.37
N GLN A 199 15.77 18.60 0.85
CA GLN A 199 16.26 19.92 1.26
C GLN A 199 17.25 19.81 2.44
N GLU A 200 16.97 18.97 3.41
CA GLU A 200 17.87 18.70 4.53
C GLU A 200 19.23 18.17 4.03
N ARG A 201 19.22 17.23 3.07
CA ARG A 201 20.46 16.74 2.44
C ARG A 201 21.20 17.81 1.64
N VAL A 202 20.48 18.71 0.96
CA VAL A 202 21.08 19.85 0.23
C VAL A 202 21.80 20.78 1.22
N PHE A 203 21.20 21.11 2.35
CA PHE A 203 21.82 21.97 3.36
C PHE A 203 23.06 21.33 3.94
N GLU A 204 22.98 20.05 4.34
CA GLU A 204 24.14 19.31 4.84
C GLU A 204 25.28 19.28 3.81
N ALA A 205 24.98 19.02 2.53
CA ALA A 205 25.99 19.02 1.48
C ALA A 205 26.60 20.42 1.23
N SER A 206 25.80 21.47 1.40
CA SER A 206 26.23 22.86 1.29
C SER A 206 27.18 23.25 2.43
N ASP A 207 26.85 22.86 3.65
CA ASP A 207 27.64 23.21 4.85
C ASP A 207 29.05 22.63 4.81
N VAL A 208 29.21 21.45 4.18
CA VAL A 208 30.51 20.78 4.05
C VAL A 208 31.12 20.93 2.66
N SER A 209 30.52 21.71 1.76
CA SER A 209 30.93 21.86 0.36
C SER A 209 31.12 20.53 -0.36
N ALA A 210 30.19 19.60 -0.17
CA ALA A 210 30.28 18.25 -0.69
C ALA A 210 30.18 18.18 -2.22
N PRO A 211 30.87 17.26 -2.88
CA PRO A 211 30.80 17.07 -4.33
C PRO A 211 29.40 16.65 -4.81
N GLU A 212 28.56 16.07 -3.93
CA GLU A 212 27.19 15.66 -4.20
C GLU A 212 26.19 16.82 -4.28
N LEU A 213 26.55 18.01 -3.83
CA LEU A 213 25.66 19.17 -3.78
C LEU A 213 24.93 19.45 -5.11
N PRO A 214 25.60 19.48 -6.29
CA PRO A 214 24.91 19.73 -7.56
C PRO A 214 23.84 18.68 -7.88
N ALA A 215 24.11 17.40 -7.60
CA ALA A 215 23.17 16.30 -7.81
C ALA A 215 21.95 16.42 -6.88
N LEU A 216 22.18 16.68 -5.59
CA LEU A 216 21.11 16.89 -4.61
C LEU A 216 20.23 18.10 -4.94
N VAL A 217 20.82 19.22 -5.37
CA VAL A 217 20.08 20.39 -5.86
C VAL A 217 19.25 20.04 -7.10
N SER A 218 19.77 19.24 -8.02
CA SER A 218 19.03 18.75 -9.18
C SER A 218 17.81 17.94 -8.76
N HIS A 219 17.99 16.99 -7.84
CA HIS A 219 16.89 16.19 -7.30
C HIS A 219 15.85 17.06 -6.55
N TYR A 220 16.31 17.99 -5.73
CA TYR A 220 15.43 18.94 -5.05
C TYR A 220 14.52 19.68 -6.05
N ARG A 221 15.10 20.20 -7.13
CA ARG A 221 14.32 20.90 -8.17
C ARG A 221 13.33 19.98 -8.85
N ARG A 222 13.72 18.75 -9.18
CA ARG A 222 12.82 17.77 -9.79
C ARG A 222 11.63 17.45 -8.89
N VAL A 223 11.85 17.20 -7.60
CA VAL A 223 10.76 16.96 -6.64
C VAL A 223 9.87 18.19 -6.51
N ARG A 224 10.45 19.38 -6.37
CA ARG A 224 9.72 20.64 -6.27
C ARG A 224 8.86 20.91 -7.51
N ASP A 225 9.40 20.70 -8.69
CA ASP A 225 8.67 20.90 -9.95
C ASP A 225 7.49 19.89 -10.05
N GLY A 226 7.59 18.75 -9.38
CA GLY A 226 6.52 17.78 -9.19
C GLY A 226 5.37 18.27 -8.29
N LEU A 227 5.56 19.31 -7.47
CA LEU A 227 4.55 19.81 -6.51
C LEU A 227 3.54 20.82 -7.08
N GLY A 228 3.64 21.23 -8.32
CA GLY A 228 2.48 21.83 -8.95
C GLY A 228 2.60 23.21 -9.56
N TYR A 229 3.56 24.07 -9.19
CA TYR A 229 3.64 25.45 -9.69
C TYR A 229 3.74 25.60 -11.22
N ARG A 230 4.24 24.57 -11.89
CA ARG A 230 4.47 24.56 -13.34
C ARG A 230 3.74 23.41 -14.01
N LYS A 231 2.62 23.00 -13.46
CA LYS A 231 1.80 21.91 -13.99
C LYS A 231 0.50 22.43 -14.56
N SER A 232 0.06 21.83 -15.65
CA SER A 232 -1.32 21.92 -16.10
C SER A 232 -2.25 21.17 -15.14
N ALA A 233 -3.55 21.42 -15.23
CA ALA A 233 -4.53 20.67 -14.43
C ALA A 233 -4.48 19.15 -14.73
N ALA A 234 -4.22 18.76 -15.97
CA ALA A 234 -4.08 17.38 -16.37
C ALA A 234 -2.85 16.69 -15.76
N GLU A 235 -1.72 17.41 -15.68
CA GLU A 235 -0.49 16.90 -15.05
C GLU A 235 -0.60 16.88 -13.53
N TYR A 236 -1.36 17.81 -12.95
CA TYR A 236 -1.57 17.86 -11.52
C TYR A 236 -2.32 16.61 -11.03
N GLY A 237 -3.33 16.21 -11.74
CA GLY A 237 -4.16 15.06 -11.40
C GLY A 237 -5.14 15.35 -10.26
N ALA A 238 -5.84 14.34 -9.83
CA ALA A 238 -6.75 14.42 -8.71
C ALA A 238 -6.01 14.43 -7.37
N PHE A 239 -6.57 15.09 -6.39
CA PHE A 239 -6.12 15.01 -5.00
C PHE A 239 -7.35 14.86 -4.08
N PRO A 240 -7.19 14.24 -2.90
CA PRO A 240 -8.30 14.10 -1.96
C PRO A 240 -8.74 15.48 -1.47
N ALA A 241 -10.05 15.76 -1.52
CA ALA A 241 -10.64 16.97 -0.99
C ALA A 241 -10.61 16.98 0.55
N ASP A 242 -10.76 15.81 1.15
CA ASP A 242 -10.68 15.63 2.59
C ASP A 242 -9.35 14.98 2.99
N PRO A 243 -8.91 15.24 4.22
CA PRO A 243 -7.73 14.57 4.74
C PRO A 243 -7.95 13.07 4.65
N TYR A 244 -7.08 12.43 3.95
CA TYR A 244 -6.89 11.01 3.96
C TYR A 244 -6.62 10.55 5.38
N SER A 245 -7.47 9.70 5.90
CA SER A 245 -7.56 9.64 7.30
C SER A 245 -7.07 8.37 7.94
N HIS A 246 -6.24 8.58 8.91
CA HIS A 246 -6.06 7.71 10.06
C HIS A 246 -6.97 8.13 11.23
N THR A 247 -8.07 8.81 10.98
CA THR A 247 -8.97 9.28 12.03
C THR A 247 -9.70 8.08 12.62
N ALA A 248 -9.53 7.87 13.90
CA ALA A 248 -10.20 6.80 14.61
C ALA A 248 -11.73 6.96 14.50
N GLY A 249 -12.41 5.91 14.09
CA GLY A 249 -13.84 5.87 13.94
C GLY A 249 -14.42 6.32 12.61
N GLU A 250 -13.67 7.07 11.81
CA GLU A 250 -14.12 7.54 10.49
C GLU A 250 -13.68 6.64 9.34
N GLY A 251 -12.85 5.67 9.60
CA GLY A 251 -12.53 4.60 8.66
C GLY A 251 -11.83 5.02 7.38
N GLY A 252 -10.89 5.93 7.46
CA GLY A 252 -10.16 6.39 6.28
C GLY A 252 -10.88 7.49 5.51
N ALA A 253 -10.33 7.91 4.39
CA ALA A 253 -10.95 8.89 3.53
C ALA A 253 -12.22 8.30 2.92
N GLN A 254 -13.33 8.59 3.53
CA GLN A 254 -14.63 8.07 3.12
C GLN A 254 -15.26 8.87 2.00
N GLN A 255 -14.71 10.04 1.77
CA GLN A 255 -15.19 10.90 0.72
C GLN A 255 -14.53 10.50 -0.60
N PRO A 256 -15.32 10.31 -1.64
CA PRO A 256 -14.80 10.07 -2.98
C PRO A 256 -14.23 11.36 -3.58
N GLY A 257 -13.50 12.11 -2.81
CA GLY A 257 -12.89 13.37 -3.21
C GLY A 257 -11.73 13.20 -4.19
N MET A 258 -11.57 12.01 -4.73
CA MET A 258 -10.62 11.70 -5.77
C MET A 258 -11.35 11.42 -7.05
N THR A 259 -11.45 12.38 -7.86
CA THR A 259 -12.03 12.28 -9.19
C THR A 259 -10.95 12.44 -10.26
#